data_e01ce9ae87c681b7efa21cae43d81fc5
#
_entry.id   e01ce9ae87c681b7efa21cae43d81fc5
#
_cell.length_a   1.000
_cell.length_b   1.000
_cell.length_c   1.000
_cell.angle_alpha   90.00
_cell.angle_beta   90.00
_cell.angle_gamma   90.00
#
_symmetry.space_group_name_H-M   'P 1'
#
loop_
_entity.id
_entity.type
_entity.pdbx_description
1 polymer ?
#
loop_
_entity_poly.entity_id
_entity_poly.type
_entity_poly.pdbx_seq_one_letter_code
_entity_poly.pdbx_strand_id
1 'polypeptide(L)'
;MSLGDESLEWRSILDALRNIPVETARSILGERGTVAYTDGACIKNPGGPAGWSVILVSIDNVVGENIREGASRIECYGHIPSSPNTTNNRAEITAVLATLCIAPRDQPLTIHSDSEYTIKVAQGLYQIKANADLWELYRILLKKRETPPFFEWVRGHAGHDQNERADELAGIAAWNGDVEAYRRWQASMAPEARNTLPPAEMAALRQQVHRLKAFFEGVAVNSSHVSANERTFINDMAKRLQKNNFVPSEKQSNWVKGLVKKYQV
;
A
#
# COMPACT_ATOMS: atom_id res chain seq x y z
N MET A 1 -26.04 19.49 14.65
CA MET A 1 -24.59 19.75 14.53
C MET A 1 -24.10 18.95 13.34
N SER A 2 -23.65 19.59 12.27
CA SER A 2 -23.10 18.92 11.10
C SER A 2 -21.66 18.52 11.43
N LEU A 3 -21.44 17.25 11.77
CA LEU A 3 -20.14 16.68 12.10
C LEU A 3 -19.15 16.64 10.91
N GLY A 4 -19.60 17.06 9.71
CA GLY A 4 -18.81 16.92 8.49
C GLY A 4 -18.17 18.20 7.95
N ASP A 5 -18.64 19.38 8.34
CA ASP A 5 -18.23 20.63 7.68
C ASP A 5 -16.81 21.11 8.02
N GLU A 6 -16.12 20.51 9.00
CA GLU A 6 -14.84 21.01 9.49
C GLU A 6 -13.63 20.14 9.17
N SER A 7 -13.79 18.86 8.81
CA SER A 7 -12.62 18.03 8.53
C SER A 7 -12.03 18.30 7.14
N LEU A 8 -10.70 18.40 7.07
CA LEU A 8 -9.97 18.58 5.80
C LEU A 8 -10.25 17.42 4.83
N GLU A 9 -10.41 16.23 5.35
CA GLU A 9 -10.69 15.01 4.60
C GLU A 9 -12.07 15.09 3.95
N TRP A 10 -13.09 15.49 4.70
CA TRP A 10 -14.45 15.61 4.15
C TRP A 10 -14.55 16.67 3.08
N ARG A 11 -13.90 17.83 3.26
CA ARG A 11 -13.80 18.86 2.23
C ARG A 11 -13.12 18.34 0.98
N SER A 12 -12.01 17.63 1.13
CA SER A 12 -11.31 17.00 0.01
C SER A 12 -12.20 16.02 -0.78
N ILE A 13 -13.02 15.22 -0.10
CA ILE A 13 -14.01 14.36 -0.75
C ILE A 13 -15.03 15.18 -1.52
N LEU A 14 -15.65 16.18 -0.88
CA LEU A 14 -16.68 17.01 -1.52
C LEU A 14 -16.14 17.74 -2.75
N ASP A 15 -14.92 18.23 -2.71
CA ASP A 15 -14.28 18.91 -3.85
C ASP A 15 -14.06 17.94 -5.03
N ALA A 16 -13.58 16.74 -4.76
CA ALA A 16 -13.38 15.73 -5.79
C ALA A 16 -14.69 15.24 -6.42
N LEU A 17 -15.76 15.09 -5.61
CA LEU A 17 -17.06 14.63 -6.05
C LEU A 17 -17.80 15.61 -6.96
N ARG A 18 -17.46 16.90 -6.93
CA ARG A 18 -18.05 17.93 -7.85
C ARG A 18 -17.87 17.57 -9.32
N ASN A 19 -16.85 16.77 -9.63
CA ASN A 19 -16.49 16.39 -10.99
C ASN A 19 -17.06 15.01 -11.40
N ILE A 20 -17.84 14.36 -10.53
CA ILE A 20 -18.40 13.02 -10.79
C ILE A 20 -19.93 13.08 -10.66
N PRO A 21 -20.67 13.37 -11.74
CA PRO A 21 -22.13 13.28 -11.71
C PRO A 21 -22.60 11.87 -11.36
N VAL A 22 -23.65 11.76 -10.54
CA VAL A 22 -24.21 10.50 -10.06
C VAL A 22 -24.63 9.59 -11.23
N GLU A 23 -25.26 10.16 -12.27
CA GLU A 23 -25.69 9.45 -13.46
C GLU A 23 -24.48 8.86 -14.22
N THR A 24 -23.39 9.62 -14.30
CA THR A 24 -22.14 9.14 -14.92
C THR A 24 -21.55 7.99 -14.14
N ALA A 25 -21.51 8.08 -12.80
CA ALA A 25 -21.05 7.00 -11.96
C ALA A 25 -21.87 5.73 -12.16
N ARG A 26 -23.22 5.84 -12.14
CA ARG A 26 -24.09 4.69 -12.34
C ARG A 26 -23.97 4.07 -13.74
N SER A 27 -23.80 4.90 -14.78
CA SER A 27 -23.59 4.42 -16.16
C SER A 27 -22.29 3.61 -16.30
N ILE A 28 -21.22 4.01 -15.62
CA ILE A 28 -19.92 3.30 -15.67
C ILE A 28 -19.93 2.03 -14.80
N LEU A 29 -20.52 2.12 -13.60
CA LEU A 29 -20.48 1.03 -12.61
C LEU A 29 -21.56 -0.04 -12.84
N GLY A 30 -22.58 0.26 -13.66
CA GLY A 30 -23.67 -0.67 -13.95
C GLY A 30 -24.58 -0.88 -12.75
N GLU A 31 -25.30 -2.03 -12.72
CA GLU A 31 -26.35 -2.31 -11.73
C GLU A 31 -26.08 -3.56 -10.88
N ARG A 32 -25.08 -4.37 -11.20
CA ARG A 32 -24.86 -5.68 -10.57
C ARG A 32 -23.95 -5.62 -9.35
N GLY A 33 -23.14 -4.57 -9.24
CA GLY A 33 -22.20 -4.39 -8.15
C GLY A 33 -20.95 -3.63 -8.57
N THR A 34 -20.27 -3.12 -7.56
CA THR A 34 -19.05 -2.30 -7.73
C THR A 34 -17.87 -2.94 -7.01
N VAL A 35 -16.72 -2.94 -7.65
CA VAL A 35 -15.43 -3.26 -7.04
C VAL A 35 -14.62 -1.98 -6.96
N ALA A 36 -14.05 -1.72 -5.81
CA ALA A 36 -13.22 -0.54 -5.54
C ALA A 36 -11.83 -0.95 -5.03
N TYR A 37 -10.81 -0.21 -5.48
CA TYR A 37 -9.44 -0.28 -4.97
C TYR A 37 -9.11 1.07 -4.33
N THR A 38 -8.67 1.06 -3.08
CA THR A 38 -8.48 2.28 -2.27
C THR A 38 -7.07 2.35 -1.73
N ASP A 39 -6.52 3.56 -1.71
CA ASP A 39 -5.23 3.82 -1.09
C ASP A 39 -5.14 5.22 -0.49
N GLY A 40 -4.20 5.40 0.45
CA GLY A 40 -3.89 6.66 1.10
C GLY A 40 -2.40 6.88 1.26
N ALA A 41 -1.92 8.05 0.90
CA ALA A 41 -0.51 8.43 1.01
C ALA A 41 -0.32 9.68 1.88
N CYS A 42 0.75 9.72 2.68
CA CYS A 42 1.15 10.90 3.46
C CYS A 42 2.64 11.14 3.29
N ILE A 43 3.02 12.32 2.73
CA ILE A 43 4.41 12.62 2.36
C ILE A 43 5.32 12.66 3.59
N LYS A 44 4.82 13.22 4.70
CA LYS A 44 5.50 13.25 5.99
C LYS A 44 4.52 12.81 7.07
N ASN A 45 4.58 11.57 7.47
CA ASN A 45 3.65 10.95 8.41
C ASN A 45 4.23 10.93 9.84
N PRO A 46 3.61 11.62 10.83
CA PRO A 46 2.45 12.50 10.71
C PRO A 46 2.79 13.94 10.29
N GLY A 47 1.76 14.69 9.87
CA GLY A 47 1.77 16.15 9.78
C GLY A 47 1.98 16.73 8.40
N GLY A 48 2.50 15.98 7.44
CA GLY A 48 2.66 16.43 6.05
C GLY A 48 1.35 16.39 5.25
N PRO A 49 1.36 16.89 4.00
CA PRO A 49 0.21 16.76 3.13
C PRO A 49 -0.03 15.29 2.79
N ALA A 50 -1.28 14.94 2.59
CA ALA A 50 -1.69 13.60 2.24
C ALA A 50 -2.60 13.58 1.00
N GLY A 51 -2.76 12.41 0.42
CA GLY A 51 -3.69 12.17 -0.67
C GLY A 51 -4.42 10.86 -0.46
N TRP A 52 -5.60 10.78 -1.00
CA TRP A 52 -6.41 9.58 -1.05
C TRP A 52 -6.81 9.29 -2.48
N SER A 53 -7.05 8.06 -2.79
CA SER A 53 -7.52 7.64 -4.11
C SER A 53 -8.49 6.48 -4.05
N VAL A 54 -9.33 6.38 -5.07
CA VAL A 54 -10.21 5.24 -5.32
C VAL A 54 -10.35 4.99 -6.81
N ILE A 55 -10.29 3.73 -7.18
CA ILE A 55 -10.62 3.23 -8.52
C ILE A 55 -11.85 2.37 -8.39
N LEU A 56 -12.93 2.71 -9.10
CA LEU A 56 -14.17 1.94 -9.09
C LEU A 56 -14.45 1.38 -10.48
N VAL A 57 -14.86 0.13 -10.49
CA VAL A 57 -15.27 -0.57 -11.71
C VAL A 57 -16.56 -1.36 -11.48
N SER A 58 -17.31 -1.63 -12.55
CA SER A 58 -18.40 -2.61 -12.49
C SER A 58 -17.83 -4.00 -12.20
N ILE A 59 -18.51 -4.77 -11.35
CA ILE A 59 -18.17 -6.17 -11.10
C ILE A 59 -18.14 -7.00 -12.39
N ASP A 60 -18.93 -6.62 -13.40
CA ASP A 60 -18.96 -7.29 -14.70
C ASP A 60 -17.63 -7.16 -15.48
N ASN A 61 -16.83 -6.21 -15.12
CA ASN A 61 -15.53 -5.95 -15.73
C ASN A 61 -14.36 -6.61 -14.98
N VAL A 62 -14.62 -7.34 -13.91
CA VAL A 62 -13.60 -8.02 -13.12
C VAL A 62 -13.54 -9.49 -13.51
N VAL A 63 -12.34 -10.00 -13.82
CA VAL A 63 -12.08 -11.39 -14.18
C VAL A 63 -10.92 -11.90 -13.30
N GLY A 64 -11.25 -12.69 -12.27
CA GLY A 64 -10.28 -13.07 -11.24
C GLY A 64 -9.78 -11.83 -10.49
N GLU A 65 -8.47 -11.60 -10.49
CA GLU A 65 -7.84 -10.43 -9.85
C GLU A 65 -7.65 -9.25 -10.82
N ASN A 66 -8.05 -9.37 -12.08
CA ASN A 66 -7.77 -8.39 -13.12
C ASN A 66 -9.06 -7.68 -13.60
N ILE A 67 -8.89 -6.49 -14.11
CA ILE A 67 -9.94 -5.76 -14.84
C ILE A 67 -9.78 -6.06 -16.32
N ARG A 68 -10.89 -6.24 -17.04
CA ARG A 68 -10.91 -6.42 -18.49
C ARG A 68 -10.24 -5.23 -19.18
N GLU A 69 -9.42 -5.51 -20.17
CA GLU A 69 -8.78 -4.47 -20.99
C GLU A 69 -9.85 -3.56 -21.63
N GLY A 70 -9.63 -2.25 -21.58
CA GLY A 70 -10.57 -1.25 -22.12
C GLY A 70 -11.85 -1.04 -21.29
N ALA A 71 -12.00 -1.69 -20.14
CA ALA A 71 -13.16 -1.48 -19.28
C ALA A 71 -13.21 -0.05 -18.74
N SER A 72 -14.42 0.55 -18.81
CA SER A 72 -14.66 1.87 -18.18
C SER A 72 -14.53 1.77 -16.67
N ARG A 73 -13.87 2.78 -16.07
CA ARG A 73 -13.67 2.90 -14.63
C ARG A 73 -13.75 4.35 -14.18
N ILE A 74 -13.96 4.56 -12.91
CA ILE A 74 -13.87 5.86 -12.27
C ILE A 74 -12.56 5.90 -11.48
N GLU A 75 -11.69 6.85 -11.79
CA GLU A 75 -10.53 7.20 -10.97
C GLU A 75 -10.85 8.51 -10.26
N CYS A 76 -10.89 8.49 -8.93
CA CYS A 76 -11.15 9.67 -8.12
C CYS A 76 -10.07 9.76 -7.02
N TYR A 77 -9.54 10.95 -6.82
CA TYR A 77 -8.53 11.21 -5.81
C TYR A 77 -8.63 12.65 -5.31
N GLY A 78 -8.08 12.90 -4.13
CA GLY A 78 -8.13 14.24 -3.54
C GLY A 78 -6.99 14.52 -2.58
N HIS A 79 -6.64 15.80 -2.50
CA HIS A 79 -5.58 16.33 -1.64
C HIS A 79 -6.11 16.63 -0.24
N ILE A 80 -5.34 16.26 0.78
CA ILE A 80 -5.55 16.64 2.17
C ILE A 80 -4.38 17.55 2.58
N PRO A 81 -4.62 18.82 2.90
CA PRO A 81 -3.57 19.74 3.32
C PRO A 81 -2.83 19.27 4.59
N SER A 82 -1.59 19.75 4.75
CA SER A 82 -0.82 19.52 5.96
C SER A 82 -1.57 20.02 7.20
N SER A 83 -1.62 19.20 8.22
CA SER A 83 -2.07 19.57 9.56
C SER A 83 -1.41 18.65 10.60
N PRO A 84 -1.34 19.04 11.88
CA PRO A 84 -0.79 18.16 12.91
C PRO A 84 -1.46 16.78 12.99
N ASN A 85 -2.71 16.68 12.54
CA ASN A 85 -3.52 15.46 12.58
C ASN A 85 -3.48 14.67 11.26
N THR A 86 -2.89 15.20 10.18
CA THR A 86 -2.82 14.50 8.91
C THR A 86 -1.89 13.29 9.03
N THR A 87 -2.41 12.12 8.69
CA THR A 87 -1.66 10.85 8.73
C THR A 87 -2.03 9.95 7.56
N ASN A 88 -1.19 8.96 7.29
CA ASN A 88 -1.49 7.92 6.31
C ASN A 88 -2.82 7.22 6.61
N ASN A 89 -3.04 6.81 7.85
CA ASN A 89 -4.29 6.15 8.24
C ASN A 89 -5.53 7.01 7.98
N ARG A 90 -5.44 8.34 8.17
CA ARG A 90 -6.55 9.24 7.84
C ARG A 90 -6.81 9.27 6.34
N ALA A 91 -5.77 9.29 5.50
CA ALA A 91 -5.91 9.25 4.05
C ALA A 91 -6.54 7.93 3.58
N GLU A 92 -6.12 6.80 4.14
CA GLU A 92 -6.71 5.47 3.89
C GLU A 92 -8.22 5.41 4.24
N ILE A 93 -8.59 5.90 5.41
CA ILE A 93 -10.00 5.97 5.82
C ILE A 93 -10.77 6.91 4.87
N THR A 94 -10.16 8.03 4.46
CA THR A 94 -10.78 8.98 3.52
C THR A 94 -11.07 8.34 2.17
N ALA A 95 -10.18 7.50 1.65
CA ALA A 95 -10.41 6.73 0.43
C ALA A 95 -11.66 5.81 0.55
N VAL A 96 -11.81 5.14 1.69
CA VAL A 96 -13.02 4.34 1.97
C VAL A 96 -14.28 5.20 2.05
N LEU A 97 -14.23 6.36 2.71
CA LEU A 97 -15.35 7.30 2.78
C LEU A 97 -15.76 7.80 1.38
N ALA A 98 -14.79 8.17 0.55
CA ALA A 98 -15.02 8.58 -0.83
C ALA A 98 -15.68 7.45 -1.65
N THR A 99 -15.20 6.23 -1.48
CA THR A 99 -15.82 5.04 -2.11
C THR A 99 -17.30 4.91 -1.75
N LEU A 100 -17.66 5.05 -0.47
CA LEU A 100 -19.04 4.99 0.00
C LEU A 100 -19.91 6.14 -0.55
N CYS A 101 -19.32 7.27 -0.89
CA CYS A 101 -20.01 8.40 -1.50
C CYS A 101 -20.26 8.19 -3.00
N ILE A 102 -19.34 7.56 -3.72
CA ILE A 102 -19.40 7.40 -5.18
C ILE A 102 -20.17 6.15 -5.57
N ALA A 103 -19.92 5.02 -4.91
CA ALA A 103 -20.53 3.75 -5.25
C ALA A 103 -22.05 3.77 -5.03
N PRO A 104 -22.87 3.23 -5.97
CA PRO A 104 -24.32 3.13 -5.80
C PRO A 104 -24.65 2.40 -4.49
N ARG A 105 -25.67 2.90 -3.77
CA ARG A 105 -26.01 2.45 -2.41
C ARG A 105 -26.84 1.18 -2.38
N ASP A 106 -27.54 0.92 -3.46
CA ASP A 106 -28.47 -0.17 -3.72
C ASP A 106 -27.83 -1.40 -4.35
N GLN A 107 -26.49 -1.44 -4.39
CA GLN A 107 -25.72 -2.50 -5.03
C GLN A 107 -24.67 -3.08 -4.08
N PRO A 108 -24.28 -4.36 -4.28
CA PRO A 108 -23.09 -4.92 -3.64
C PRO A 108 -21.84 -4.08 -3.91
N LEU A 109 -21.00 -3.92 -2.89
CA LEU A 109 -19.73 -3.20 -2.99
C LEU A 109 -18.64 -4.05 -2.36
N THR A 110 -17.57 -4.32 -3.12
CA THR A 110 -16.32 -4.90 -2.60
C THR A 110 -15.25 -3.83 -2.60
N ILE A 111 -14.55 -3.67 -1.49
CA ILE A 111 -13.45 -2.71 -1.32
C ILE A 111 -12.16 -3.48 -1.07
N HIS A 112 -11.21 -3.34 -1.99
CA HIS A 112 -9.84 -3.82 -1.84
C HIS A 112 -8.96 -2.70 -1.28
N SER A 113 -8.15 -3.03 -0.28
CA SER A 113 -7.17 -2.12 0.32
C SER A 113 -6.00 -2.93 0.88
N ASP A 114 -4.81 -2.35 0.91
CA ASP A 114 -3.66 -2.93 1.61
C ASP A 114 -3.54 -2.44 3.07
N SER A 115 -4.39 -1.51 3.49
CA SER A 115 -4.48 -1.02 4.85
C SER A 115 -5.21 -2.02 5.77
N GLU A 116 -4.46 -2.94 6.34
CA GLU A 116 -5.01 -3.92 7.30
C GLU A 116 -5.76 -3.26 8.46
N TYR A 117 -5.24 -2.11 8.96
CA TYR A 117 -5.89 -1.33 10.02
C TYR A 117 -7.27 -0.85 9.59
N THR A 118 -7.37 -0.21 8.41
CA THR A 118 -8.64 0.33 7.91
C THR A 118 -9.67 -0.77 7.71
N ILE A 119 -9.28 -1.89 7.09
CA ILE A 119 -10.17 -3.03 6.89
C ILE A 119 -10.68 -3.60 8.23
N LYS A 120 -9.78 -3.88 9.17
CA LYS A 120 -10.16 -4.53 10.44
C LYS A 120 -11.04 -3.64 11.32
N VAL A 121 -10.83 -2.33 11.29
CA VAL A 121 -11.72 -1.38 11.99
C VAL A 121 -13.07 -1.30 11.29
N ALA A 122 -13.11 -1.21 9.95
CA ALA A 122 -14.35 -1.16 9.17
C ALA A 122 -15.22 -2.42 9.36
N GLN A 123 -14.59 -3.59 9.49
CA GLN A 123 -15.25 -4.87 9.79
C GLN A 123 -15.62 -5.05 11.27
N GLY A 124 -15.24 -4.12 12.15
CA GLY A 124 -15.49 -4.23 13.59
C GLY A 124 -14.59 -5.22 14.32
N LEU A 125 -13.53 -5.73 13.68
CA LEU A 125 -12.57 -6.65 14.28
C LEU A 125 -11.58 -5.92 15.20
N TYR A 126 -11.31 -4.65 14.95
CA TYR A 126 -10.49 -3.79 15.79
C TYR A 126 -11.34 -2.67 16.41
N GLN A 127 -11.00 -2.31 17.63
CA GLN A 127 -11.58 -1.15 18.30
C GLN A 127 -11.03 0.15 17.73
N ILE A 128 -11.88 1.15 17.63
CA ILE A 128 -11.49 2.50 17.23
C ILE A 128 -10.71 3.14 18.38
N LYS A 129 -9.39 3.32 18.18
CA LYS A 129 -8.49 4.00 19.12
C LYS A 129 -8.08 5.40 18.65
N ALA A 130 -8.23 5.69 17.37
CA ALA A 130 -7.88 6.95 16.72
C ALA A 130 -8.85 7.25 15.57
N ASN A 131 -8.86 8.50 15.08
CA ASN A 131 -9.65 8.93 13.92
C ASN A 131 -11.17 8.72 14.14
N ALA A 132 -11.65 8.93 15.36
CA ALA A 132 -13.05 8.68 15.73
C ALA A 132 -14.04 9.52 14.90
N ASP A 133 -13.64 10.73 14.49
CA ASP A 133 -14.35 11.63 13.60
C ASP A 133 -14.63 10.99 12.23
N LEU A 134 -13.63 10.41 11.59
CA LEU A 134 -13.77 9.74 10.29
C LEU A 134 -14.57 8.44 10.40
N TRP A 135 -14.39 7.69 11.50
CA TRP A 135 -15.18 6.48 11.74
C TRP A 135 -16.64 6.77 12.05
N GLU A 136 -16.95 7.92 12.61
CA GLU A 136 -18.35 8.37 12.76
C GLU A 136 -18.97 8.69 11.39
N LEU A 137 -18.25 9.39 10.51
CA LEU A 137 -18.66 9.59 9.12
C LEU A 137 -18.88 8.27 8.39
N TYR A 138 -17.98 7.30 8.58
CA TYR A 138 -18.13 5.95 8.02
C TYR A 138 -19.47 5.32 8.44
N ARG A 139 -19.80 5.36 9.72
CA ARG A 139 -21.08 4.80 10.23
C ARG A 139 -22.30 5.51 9.64
N ILE A 140 -22.22 6.83 9.46
CA ILE A 140 -23.30 7.61 8.84
C ILE A 140 -23.50 7.20 7.38
N LEU A 141 -22.41 7.07 6.62
CA LEU A 141 -22.45 6.66 5.22
C LEU A 141 -22.90 5.21 5.08
N LEU A 142 -22.44 4.32 5.95
CA LEU A 142 -22.80 2.91 5.96
C LEU A 142 -24.32 2.71 6.16
N LYS A 143 -24.94 3.48 7.06
CA LYS A 143 -26.40 3.44 7.30
C LYS A 143 -27.24 3.83 6.07
N LYS A 144 -26.64 4.51 5.09
CA LYS A 144 -27.32 4.89 3.85
C LYS A 144 -27.27 3.81 2.77
N ARG A 145 -26.54 2.73 2.99
CA ARG A 145 -26.44 1.61 2.05
C ARG A 145 -27.44 0.52 2.41
N GLU A 146 -27.95 -0.17 1.41
CA GLU A 146 -28.84 -1.32 1.60
C GLU A 146 -28.09 -2.55 2.11
N THR A 147 -26.83 -2.71 1.66
CA THR A 147 -25.94 -3.78 2.09
C THR A 147 -24.58 -3.20 2.52
N PRO A 148 -23.99 -3.71 3.61
CA PRO A 148 -22.63 -3.29 3.99
C PRO A 148 -21.64 -3.71 2.91
N PRO A 149 -20.52 -2.95 2.74
CA PRO A 149 -19.45 -3.34 1.83
C PRO A 149 -18.73 -4.58 2.33
N PHE A 150 -18.30 -5.40 1.40
CA PHE A 150 -17.33 -6.46 1.66
C PHE A 150 -15.91 -5.87 1.55
N PHE A 151 -15.03 -6.24 2.48
CA PHE A 151 -13.64 -5.79 2.47
C PHE A 151 -12.70 -6.95 2.19
N GLU A 152 -11.78 -6.74 1.29
CA GLU A 152 -10.75 -7.69 0.93
C GLU A 152 -9.37 -7.05 1.05
N TRP A 153 -8.50 -7.70 1.82
CA TRP A 153 -7.13 -7.24 1.95
C TRP A 153 -6.31 -7.69 0.74
N VAL A 154 -5.59 -6.75 0.14
CA VAL A 154 -4.62 -7.01 -0.92
C VAL A 154 -3.23 -6.72 -0.40
N ARG A 155 -2.24 -7.46 -0.89
CA ARG A 155 -0.86 -7.20 -0.51
C ARG A 155 -0.34 -6.00 -1.31
N GLY A 156 0.05 -4.94 -0.62
CA GLY A 156 0.69 -3.77 -1.24
C GLY A 156 1.95 -4.16 -2.03
N HIS A 157 2.18 -3.50 -3.16
CA HIS A 157 3.34 -3.70 -4.05
C HIS A 157 3.58 -5.17 -4.48
N ALA A 158 2.50 -5.90 -4.73
CA ALA A 158 2.55 -7.31 -5.10
C ALA A 158 2.21 -7.61 -6.57
N GLY A 159 2.16 -6.57 -7.42
CA GLY A 159 1.84 -6.71 -8.84
C GLY A 159 0.32 -6.70 -9.12
N HIS A 160 -0.49 -6.20 -8.20
CA HIS A 160 -1.91 -5.94 -8.44
C HIS A 160 -2.08 -4.57 -9.11
N ASP A 161 -2.20 -4.55 -10.43
CA ASP A 161 -2.21 -3.32 -11.26
C ASP A 161 -3.12 -2.22 -10.72
N GLN A 162 -4.31 -2.58 -10.21
CA GLN A 162 -5.27 -1.59 -9.74
C GLN A 162 -4.90 -1.02 -8.36
N ASN A 163 -4.32 -1.83 -7.48
CA ASN A 163 -3.80 -1.34 -6.21
C ASN A 163 -2.57 -0.45 -6.42
N GLU A 164 -1.67 -0.82 -7.33
CA GLU A 164 -0.52 0.02 -7.69
C GLU A 164 -0.95 1.33 -8.35
N ARG A 165 -2.03 1.30 -9.15
CA ARG A 165 -2.60 2.52 -9.71
C ARG A 165 -3.27 3.40 -8.63
N ALA A 166 -3.93 2.81 -7.64
CA ALA A 166 -4.48 3.54 -6.51
C ALA A 166 -3.36 4.21 -5.69
N ASP A 167 -2.28 3.49 -5.37
CA ASP A 167 -1.08 4.03 -4.70
C ASP A 167 -0.47 5.22 -5.48
N GLU A 168 -0.29 5.08 -6.80
CA GLU A 168 0.19 6.18 -7.65
C GLU A 168 -0.72 7.42 -7.55
N LEU A 169 -2.03 7.25 -7.66
CA LEU A 169 -2.98 8.36 -7.59
C LEU A 169 -3.02 9.02 -6.21
N ALA A 170 -2.97 8.23 -5.13
CA ALA A 170 -2.89 8.76 -3.77
C ALA A 170 -1.59 9.57 -3.57
N GLY A 171 -0.47 9.07 -4.11
CA GLY A 171 0.80 9.79 -4.12
C GLY A 171 0.72 11.10 -4.88
N ILE A 172 0.19 11.12 -6.11
CA ILE A 172 -0.03 12.35 -6.90
C ILE A 172 -0.94 13.32 -6.15
N ALA A 173 -2.02 12.83 -5.54
CA ALA A 173 -2.93 13.64 -4.75
C ALA A 173 -2.25 14.28 -3.54
N ALA A 174 -1.35 13.57 -2.86
CA ALA A 174 -0.57 14.12 -1.76
C ALA A 174 0.29 15.33 -2.19
N TRP A 175 0.71 15.39 -3.45
CA TRP A 175 1.38 16.52 -4.09
C TRP A 175 0.40 17.50 -4.75
N ASN A 176 -0.87 17.50 -4.34
CA ASN A 176 -1.92 18.37 -4.86
C ASN A 176 -2.06 18.30 -6.39
N GLY A 177 -1.87 17.13 -6.99
CA GLY A 177 -1.96 16.89 -8.42
C GLY A 177 -0.71 17.27 -9.23
N ASP A 178 0.37 17.73 -8.56
CA ASP A 178 1.64 18.02 -9.25
C ASP A 178 2.40 16.71 -9.51
N VAL A 179 2.17 16.14 -10.69
CA VAL A 179 2.76 14.89 -11.16
C VAL A 179 4.30 14.98 -11.22
N GLU A 180 4.84 16.13 -11.60
CA GLU A 180 6.29 16.31 -11.71
C GLU A 180 6.95 16.39 -10.32
N ALA A 181 6.32 17.06 -9.35
CA ALA A 181 6.78 17.06 -7.96
C ALA A 181 6.73 15.65 -7.37
N TYR A 182 5.64 14.91 -7.62
CA TYR A 182 5.50 13.51 -7.22
C TYR A 182 6.61 12.62 -7.80
N ARG A 183 6.86 12.71 -9.10
CA ARG A 183 7.92 11.95 -9.77
C ARG A 183 9.31 12.28 -9.23
N ARG A 184 9.62 13.57 -9.01
CA ARG A 184 10.87 13.99 -8.37
C ARG A 184 11.02 13.43 -6.97
N TRP A 185 9.94 13.45 -6.20
CA TRP A 185 9.92 12.85 -4.87
C TRP A 185 10.12 11.34 -4.92
N GLN A 186 9.40 10.61 -5.77
CA GLN A 186 9.61 9.18 -5.98
C GLN A 186 11.06 8.85 -6.37
N ALA A 187 11.65 9.62 -7.29
CA ALA A 187 13.03 9.45 -7.69
C ALA A 187 14.01 9.71 -6.53
N SER A 188 13.69 10.64 -5.62
CA SER A 188 14.50 10.91 -4.42
C SER A 188 14.32 9.84 -3.33
N MET A 189 13.16 9.19 -3.29
CA MET A 189 12.85 8.08 -2.38
C MET A 189 13.18 6.72 -2.99
N ALA A 190 13.22 6.64 -4.33
CA ALA A 190 13.86 5.50 -4.98
C ALA A 190 15.18 5.36 -4.25
N PRO A 191 15.49 4.19 -3.64
CA PRO A 191 16.81 4.02 -3.05
C PRO A 191 17.75 4.58 -4.12
N GLU A 192 18.46 5.67 -3.81
CA GLU A 192 19.57 6.19 -4.58
C GLU A 192 20.21 4.96 -5.13
N ALA A 193 20.53 4.85 -6.46
CA ALA A 193 21.01 3.60 -7.02
C ALA A 193 21.95 3.03 -5.94
N ARG A 194 21.33 2.28 -5.03
CA ARG A 194 21.90 2.01 -3.69
C ARG A 194 23.09 1.24 -4.06
N ASN A 195 24.24 1.91 -4.06
CA ASN A 195 25.53 1.33 -4.31
C ASN A 195 25.32 -0.09 -4.80
N THR A 196 24.98 -0.23 -6.09
CA THR A 196 24.94 -1.56 -6.69
C THR A 196 26.35 -2.00 -6.44
N LEU A 197 26.53 -2.91 -5.48
CA LEU A 197 27.86 -3.42 -5.20
C LEU A 197 28.49 -3.66 -6.56
N PRO A 198 29.67 -3.13 -6.84
CA PRO A 198 30.31 -3.35 -8.13
C PRO A 198 30.14 -4.81 -8.51
N PRO A 199 29.91 -5.16 -9.77
CA PRO A 199 29.63 -6.55 -10.16
C PRO A 199 30.62 -7.55 -9.57
N ALA A 200 31.87 -7.15 -9.42
CA ALA A 200 32.93 -7.94 -8.77
C ALA A 200 32.65 -8.16 -7.26
N GLU A 201 32.20 -7.13 -6.54
CA GLU A 201 31.87 -7.25 -5.12
C GLU A 201 30.59 -8.07 -4.89
N MET A 202 29.62 -7.93 -5.76
CA MET A 202 28.39 -8.75 -5.73
C MET A 202 28.73 -10.22 -5.99
N ALA A 203 29.61 -10.51 -6.95
CA ALA A 203 30.09 -11.86 -7.22
C ALA A 203 30.83 -12.44 -6.03
N ALA A 204 31.72 -11.66 -5.42
CA ALA A 204 32.44 -12.06 -4.21
C ALA A 204 31.49 -12.34 -3.03
N LEU A 205 30.47 -11.50 -2.83
CA LEU A 205 29.48 -11.69 -1.78
C LEU A 205 28.64 -12.97 -2.00
N ARG A 206 28.21 -13.23 -3.25
CA ARG A 206 27.54 -14.49 -3.61
C ARG A 206 28.39 -15.71 -3.28
N GLN A 207 29.67 -15.66 -3.62
CA GLN A 207 30.60 -16.72 -3.32
C GLN A 207 30.81 -16.92 -1.81
N GLN A 208 30.92 -15.83 -1.05
CA GLN A 208 31.03 -15.87 0.41
C GLN A 208 29.80 -16.50 1.08
N VAL A 209 28.60 -16.07 0.66
CA VAL A 209 27.34 -16.63 1.17
C VAL A 209 27.23 -18.13 0.81
N HIS A 210 27.62 -18.51 -0.39
CA HIS A 210 27.59 -19.92 -0.80
C HIS A 210 28.55 -20.77 0.05
N ARG A 211 29.76 -20.30 0.31
CA ARG A 211 30.73 -21.00 1.18
C ARG A 211 30.24 -21.13 2.61
N LEU A 212 29.71 -20.04 3.20
CA LEU A 212 29.12 -20.06 4.54
C LEU A 212 27.92 -21.02 4.63
N LYS A 213 27.08 -21.05 3.62
CA LYS A 213 25.95 -21.99 3.57
C LYS A 213 26.41 -23.43 3.56
N ALA A 214 27.36 -23.77 2.68
CA ALA A 214 27.92 -25.12 2.61
C ALA A 214 28.62 -25.54 3.94
N PHE A 215 29.35 -24.62 4.56
CA PHE A 215 29.94 -24.83 5.87
C PHE A 215 28.87 -25.11 6.94
N PHE A 216 27.81 -24.30 6.99
CA PHE A 216 26.72 -24.46 7.96
C PHE A 216 25.93 -25.76 7.74
N GLU A 217 25.78 -26.24 6.51
CA GLU A 217 25.16 -27.51 6.19
C GLU A 217 25.97 -28.70 6.69
N GLY A 218 27.29 -28.58 6.69
CA GLY A 218 28.20 -29.61 7.23
C GLY A 218 28.29 -29.65 8.78
N VAL A 219 27.77 -28.64 9.47
CA VAL A 219 27.78 -28.54 10.94
C VAL A 219 26.43 -28.99 11.49
N ALA A 220 26.44 -29.92 12.47
CA ALA A 220 25.22 -30.42 13.11
C ALA A 220 24.32 -29.27 13.61
N VAL A 221 22.99 -29.41 13.44
CA VAL A 221 21.99 -28.35 13.75
C VAL A 221 22.05 -27.96 15.24
N ASN A 222 22.36 -28.86 16.12
CA ASN A 222 22.45 -28.62 17.57
C ASN A 222 23.87 -28.25 18.05
N SER A 223 24.80 -27.97 17.12
CA SER A 223 26.14 -27.52 17.47
C SER A 223 26.12 -26.10 18.00
N SER A 224 26.79 -25.85 19.12
CA SER A 224 26.99 -24.50 19.68
C SER A 224 27.93 -23.62 18.83
N HIS A 225 28.54 -24.18 17.79
CA HIS A 225 29.50 -23.49 16.93
C HIS A 225 28.84 -22.49 15.97
N VAL A 226 27.60 -22.76 15.53
CA VAL A 226 26.83 -21.89 14.62
C VAL A 226 25.47 -21.60 15.24
N SER A 227 25.16 -20.32 15.48
CA SER A 227 23.88 -19.95 16.05
C SER A 227 22.73 -20.13 15.06
N ALA A 228 21.52 -20.36 15.57
CA ALA A 228 20.30 -20.47 14.75
C ALA A 228 20.06 -19.19 13.91
N ASN A 229 20.35 -18.02 14.47
CA ASN A 229 20.20 -16.73 13.78
C ASN A 229 21.18 -16.61 12.60
N GLU A 230 22.41 -17.06 12.73
CA GLU A 230 23.39 -17.04 11.64
C GLU A 230 23.00 -17.98 10.50
N ARG A 231 22.49 -19.18 10.84
CA ARG A 231 21.95 -20.12 9.84
C ARG A 231 20.79 -19.51 9.08
N THR A 232 19.81 -18.96 9.81
CA THR A 232 18.62 -18.35 9.22
C THR A 232 19.01 -17.18 8.30
N PHE A 233 19.91 -16.31 8.76
CA PHE A 233 20.39 -15.17 7.99
C PHE A 233 21.09 -15.61 6.68
N ILE A 234 22.01 -16.56 6.73
CA ILE A 234 22.74 -17.00 5.53
C ILE A 234 21.80 -17.73 4.56
N ASN A 235 20.86 -18.52 5.04
CA ASN A 235 19.86 -19.16 4.19
C ASN A 235 18.94 -18.13 3.49
N ASP A 236 18.52 -17.08 4.21
CA ASP A 236 17.72 -16.00 3.63
C ASP A 236 18.55 -15.21 2.60
N MET A 237 19.79 -14.84 2.93
CA MET A 237 20.70 -14.17 2.01
C MET A 237 20.93 -14.99 0.73
N ALA A 238 21.15 -16.30 0.85
CA ALA A 238 21.33 -17.18 -0.30
C ALA A 238 20.11 -17.19 -1.24
N LYS A 239 18.89 -17.20 -0.67
CA LYS A 239 17.64 -17.12 -1.45
C LYS A 239 17.48 -15.76 -2.13
N ARG A 240 17.75 -14.65 -1.40
CA ARG A 240 17.59 -13.29 -1.94
C ARG A 240 18.59 -12.95 -3.03
N LEU A 241 19.85 -13.41 -2.89
CA LEU A 241 20.89 -13.20 -3.88
C LEU A 241 20.67 -13.93 -5.22
N GLN A 242 19.71 -14.87 -5.28
CA GLN A 242 19.26 -15.48 -6.54
C GLN A 242 18.38 -14.54 -7.37
N LYS A 243 17.77 -13.53 -6.75
CA LYS A 243 16.92 -12.56 -7.44
C LYS A 243 17.79 -11.48 -8.07
N ASN A 244 17.55 -11.17 -9.35
CA ASN A 244 18.34 -10.20 -10.12
C ASN A 244 18.26 -8.76 -9.59
N ASN A 245 17.19 -8.41 -8.88
CA ASN A 245 16.94 -7.08 -8.34
C ASN A 245 17.28 -6.92 -6.85
N PHE A 246 17.84 -7.94 -6.20
CA PHE A 246 18.19 -7.84 -4.79
C PHE A 246 19.57 -7.24 -4.59
N VAL A 247 19.64 -6.12 -3.87
CA VAL A 247 20.86 -5.45 -3.45
C VAL A 247 20.96 -5.53 -1.92
N PRO A 248 21.97 -6.21 -1.36
CA PRO A 248 22.16 -6.28 0.08
C PRO A 248 22.46 -4.91 0.67
N SER A 249 21.94 -4.62 1.86
CA SER A 249 22.34 -3.43 2.60
C SER A 249 23.81 -3.55 3.06
N GLU A 250 24.43 -2.41 3.34
CA GLU A 250 25.80 -2.37 3.90
C GLU A 250 25.91 -3.19 5.18
N LYS A 251 24.89 -3.11 6.06
CA LYS A 251 24.81 -3.90 7.29
C LYS A 251 24.79 -5.40 7.01
N GLN A 252 24.04 -5.84 6.01
CA GLN A 252 23.98 -7.26 5.59
C GLN A 252 25.31 -7.72 5.01
N SER A 253 25.93 -6.91 4.14
CA SER A 253 27.23 -7.20 3.55
C SER A 253 28.34 -7.30 4.61
N ASN A 254 28.35 -6.37 5.57
CA ASN A 254 29.29 -6.38 6.67
C ASN A 254 29.09 -7.59 7.59
N TRP A 255 27.85 -8.01 7.81
CA TRP A 255 27.58 -9.21 8.60
C TRP A 255 28.10 -10.48 7.90
N VAL A 256 27.89 -10.63 6.59
CA VAL A 256 28.48 -11.76 5.81
C VAL A 256 29.99 -11.74 5.92
N LYS A 257 30.65 -10.60 5.71
CA LYS A 257 32.12 -10.45 5.85
C LYS A 257 32.60 -10.84 7.26
N GLY A 258 31.85 -10.44 8.28
CA GLY A 258 32.12 -10.82 9.67
C GLY A 258 32.04 -12.33 9.92
N LEU A 259 31.02 -13.01 9.33
CA LEU A 259 30.88 -14.45 9.44
C LEU A 259 31.96 -15.20 8.68
N VAL A 260 32.37 -14.73 7.49
CA VAL A 260 33.52 -15.29 6.75
C VAL A 260 34.79 -15.24 7.61
N LYS A 261 35.06 -14.11 8.26
CA LYS A 261 36.18 -13.95 9.18
C LYS A 261 36.07 -14.86 10.41
N LYS A 262 34.87 -14.96 11.00
CA LYS A 262 34.59 -15.76 12.20
C LYS A 262 34.86 -17.25 11.95
N TYR A 263 34.40 -17.75 10.82
CA TYR A 263 34.44 -19.19 10.49
C TYR A 263 35.61 -19.55 9.58
N GLN A 264 36.38 -18.58 9.14
CA GLN A 264 37.58 -18.76 8.27
C GLN A 264 37.25 -19.51 6.96
N VAL A 265 36.13 -19.18 6.32
CA VAL A 265 35.60 -19.85 5.12
C VAL A 265 35.58 -18.91 3.91
#